data_ef8a61cd5d6ac0c5e9f7a0d9c03f1c5d
#
_entry.id   ef8a61cd5d6ac0c5e9f7a0d9c03f1c5d
#
_cell.length_a   1.000
_cell.length_b   1.000
_cell.length_c   1.000
_cell.angle_alpha   90.00
_cell.angle_beta   90.00
_cell.angle_gamma   90.00
#
_symmetry.space_group_name_H-M   'P 1'
#
loop_
_entity.id
_entity.type
_entity.pdbx_description
1 polymer ?
#
loop_
_entity_poly.entity_id
_entity_poly.type
_entity_poly.pdbx_seq_one_letter_code
_entity_poly.pdbx_strand_id
1 'polypeptide(L)'
;LAQTVPTDTNITKLKPLKSVFEIPFDWKWYRFEISMGLLALTVLIILVIYLIKRRRRIKPKIEIPLPADVEALTKLETLINKELWKHGEVKLHYTQLSELIKLYIERRFMGSVMELTTAELVLWIQKHLKDALLLKSLETILTQSDFTKFAKQYHTEAIHQELILLTRNFIEQTREQQPQA
;
A
#
# COMPACT_ATOMS: atom_id res chain seq x y z
N LEU A 1 28.27 34.34 -91.55
CA LEU A 1 28.98 34.63 -90.28
C LEU A 1 28.33 33.78 -89.17
N ALA A 2 28.98 32.61 -88.93
CA ALA A 2 28.61 31.74 -87.85
C ALA A 2 29.44 32.07 -86.63
N GLN A 3 28.90 32.53 -85.56
CA GLN A 3 29.52 32.71 -84.26
C GLN A 3 29.57 31.37 -83.54
N THR A 4 30.78 30.84 -83.37
CA THR A 4 31.01 29.68 -82.51
C THR A 4 30.97 30.11 -81.03
N VAL A 5 30.05 29.56 -80.30
CA VAL A 5 29.95 29.72 -78.87
C VAL A 5 31.01 28.80 -78.22
N PRO A 6 31.89 29.28 -77.38
CA PRO A 6 32.84 28.43 -76.67
C PRO A 6 32.09 27.66 -75.57
N THR A 7 32.10 26.34 -75.68
CA THR A 7 31.59 25.45 -74.63
C THR A 7 32.65 25.38 -73.53
N ASP A 8 32.43 26.18 -72.53
CA ASP A 8 33.25 26.15 -71.31
C ASP A 8 32.85 24.93 -70.48
N THR A 9 33.53 23.82 -70.70
CA THR A 9 33.39 22.57 -69.97
C THR A 9 34.28 22.59 -68.70
N ASN A 10 34.01 23.54 -67.83
CA ASN A 10 34.50 23.48 -66.47
C ASN A 10 33.48 22.76 -65.59
N ILE A 11 33.39 21.45 -65.78
CA ILE A 11 32.63 20.61 -64.83
C ILE A 11 33.45 20.64 -63.54
N THR A 12 33.01 21.50 -62.64
CA THR A 12 33.46 21.55 -61.24
C THR A 12 33.39 20.15 -60.69
N LYS A 13 34.50 19.52 -60.42
CA LYS A 13 34.60 18.22 -59.74
C LYS A 13 33.92 18.39 -58.37
N LEU A 14 32.69 17.93 -58.30
CA LEU A 14 31.99 17.85 -57.02
C LEU A 14 32.84 16.98 -56.07
N LYS A 15 33.24 17.53 -54.97
CA LYS A 15 33.92 16.77 -53.92
C LYS A 15 33.04 15.56 -53.55
N PRO A 16 33.63 14.36 -53.48
CA PRO A 16 32.85 13.19 -53.07
C PRO A 16 32.27 13.45 -51.69
N LEU A 17 31.01 13.09 -51.53
CA LEU A 17 30.31 13.15 -50.26
C LEU A 17 31.15 12.43 -49.21
N LYS A 18 31.41 13.15 -48.10
CA LYS A 18 32.12 12.60 -46.95
C LYS A 18 31.38 11.34 -46.50
N SER A 19 32.07 10.20 -46.43
CA SER A 19 31.49 8.93 -45.98
C SER A 19 30.82 9.15 -44.64
N VAL A 20 29.58 8.64 -44.49
CA VAL A 20 28.88 8.61 -43.22
C VAL A 20 29.79 7.94 -42.19
N PHE A 21 30.12 8.66 -41.14
CA PHE A 21 30.92 8.11 -40.05
C PHE A 21 30.01 7.08 -39.33
N GLU A 22 30.14 5.83 -39.68
CA GLU A 22 29.57 4.73 -38.94
C GLU A 22 30.36 4.64 -37.62
N ILE A 23 29.80 5.20 -36.56
CA ILE A 23 30.34 5.01 -35.20
C ILE A 23 30.07 3.55 -34.87
N PRO A 24 31.08 2.67 -34.79
CA PRO A 24 30.87 1.30 -34.40
C PRO A 24 30.33 1.33 -32.95
N PHE A 25 29.06 0.97 -32.79
CA PHE A 25 28.45 0.83 -31.47
C PHE A 25 29.09 -0.40 -30.80
N ASP A 26 30.05 -0.14 -29.93
CA ASP A 26 30.82 -1.20 -29.28
C ASP A 26 30.01 -1.81 -28.14
N TRP A 27 29.18 -2.81 -28.49
CA TRP A 27 28.27 -3.53 -27.60
C TRP A 27 29.02 -4.18 -26.42
N LYS A 28 30.33 -4.41 -26.52
CA LYS A 28 31.13 -5.04 -25.47
C LYS A 28 31.32 -4.15 -24.23
N TRP A 29 31.40 -2.84 -24.43
CA TRP A 29 31.57 -1.86 -23.33
C TRP A 29 30.30 -1.76 -22.47
N TYR A 30 29.15 -1.70 -23.11
CA TYR A 30 27.88 -1.60 -22.41
C TYR A 30 27.48 -2.88 -21.65
N ARG A 31 27.92 -4.03 -22.06
CA ARG A 31 27.63 -5.32 -21.42
C ARG A 31 28.14 -5.36 -19.96
N PHE A 32 29.29 -4.81 -19.69
CA PHE A 32 29.88 -4.78 -18.35
C PHE A 32 29.11 -3.80 -17.43
N GLU A 33 28.80 -2.60 -17.91
CA GLU A 33 28.05 -1.61 -17.15
C GLU A 33 26.60 -2.06 -16.89
N ILE A 34 25.94 -2.65 -17.88
CA ILE A 34 24.59 -3.21 -17.73
C ILE A 34 24.58 -4.36 -16.71
N SER A 35 25.56 -5.26 -16.76
CA SER A 35 25.66 -6.37 -15.82
C SER A 35 25.88 -5.90 -14.38
N MET A 36 26.71 -4.88 -14.20
CA MET A 36 26.97 -4.28 -12.88
C MET A 36 25.75 -3.52 -12.35
N GLY A 37 25.01 -2.82 -13.21
CA GLY A 37 23.76 -2.17 -12.88
C GLY A 37 22.66 -3.17 -12.47
N LEU A 38 22.54 -4.28 -13.21
CA LEU A 38 21.59 -5.34 -12.89
C LEU A 38 21.92 -6.03 -11.56
N LEU A 39 23.22 -6.26 -11.29
CA LEU A 39 23.67 -6.81 -10.00
C LEU A 39 23.36 -5.86 -8.85
N ALA A 40 23.63 -4.57 -8.99
CA ALA A 40 23.30 -3.58 -7.97
C ALA A 40 21.79 -3.49 -7.71
N LEU A 41 20.96 -3.56 -8.75
CA LEU A 41 19.50 -3.57 -8.63
C LEU A 41 19.00 -4.82 -7.89
N THR A 42 19.53 -6.00 -8.20
CA THR A 42 19.15 -7.24 -7.51
C THR A 42 19.53 -7.21 -6.04
N VAL A 43 20.73 -6.72 -5.70
CA VAL A 43 21.16 -6.54 -4.29
C VAL A 43 20.24 -5.56 -3.56
N LEU A 44 19.85 -4.44 -4.20
CA LEU A 44 18.94 -3.46 -3.64
C LEU A 44 17.56 -4.08 -3.36
N ILE A 45 17.01 -4.84 -4.31
CA ILE A 45 15.73 -5.54 -4.15
C ILE A 45 15.79 -6.53 -2.99
N ILE A 46 16.85 -7.33 -2.91
CA ILE A 46 17.05 -8.29 -1.80
C ILE A 46 17.15 -7.54 -0.46
N LEU A 47 17.88 -6.43 -0.41
CA LEU A 47 18.02 -5.61 0.79
C LEU A 47 16.66 -5.02 1.22
N VAL A 48 15.87 -4.50 0.28
CA VAL A 48 14.53 -3.98 0.56
C VAL A 48 13.61 -5.07 1.08
N ILE A 49 13.59 -6.25 0.43
CA ILE A 49 12.81 -7.41 0.89
C ILE A 49 13.27 -7.85 2.28
N TYR A 50 14.57 -7.89 2.53
CA TYR A 50 15.15 -8.22 3.84
C TYR A 50 14.74 -7.23 4.92
N LEU A 51 14.80 -5.93 4.64
CA LEU A 51 14.38 -4.87 5.57
C LEU A 51 12.88 -4.93 5.86
N ILE A 52 12.04 -5.19 4.83
CA ILE A 52 10.59 -5.37 5.00
C ILE A 52 10.30 -6.61 5.85
N LYS A 53 10.94 -7.75 5.55
CA LYS A 53 10.80 -8.97 6.35
C LYS A 53 11.34 -8.80 7.77
N ARG A 54 12.44 -8.08 7.96
CA ARG A 54 12.99 -7.77 9.29
C ARG A 54 12.03 -6.91 10.11
N ARG A 55 11.39 -5.89 9.50
CA ARG A 55 10.36 -5.09 10.18
C ARG A 55 9.10 -5.90 10.52
N ARG A 56 8.74 -6.89 9.68
CA ARG A 56 7.62 -7.82 9.94
C ARG A 56 7.97 -8.93 10.95
N ARG A 57 9.26 -9.18 11.22
CA ARG A 57 9.73 -10.07 12.27
C ARG A 57 9.80 -9.34 13.63
N ILE A 58 8.78 -8.58 14.00
CA ILE A 58 8.48 -8.40 15.41
C ILE A 58 7.97 -9.78 15.83
N LYS A 59 8.87 -10.56 16.46
CA LYS A 59 8.53 -11.87 17.01
C LYS A 59 7.28 -11.69 17.85
N PRO A 60 6.23 -12.51 17.66
CA PRO A 60 5.23 -12.60 18.69
C PRO A 60 6.00 -13.10 19.92
N LYS A 61 6.17 -12.23 20.92
CA LYS A 61 6.46 -12.66 22.27
C LYS A 61 5.39 -13.72 22.57
N ILE A 62 5.80 -14.91 22.99
CA ILE A 62 4.89 -15.94 23.43
C ILE A 62 4.26 -15.41 24.71
N GLU A 63 3.31 -14.51 24.54
CA GLU A 63 2.35 -14.15 25.56
C GLU A 63 1.22 -15.16 25.38
N ILE A 64 0.75 -15.72 26.49
CA ILE A 64 -0.53 -16.42 26.55
C ILE A 64 -1.48 -15.60 25.69
N PRO A 65 -2.07 -16.14 24.60
CA PRO A 65 -2.84 -15.34 23.67
C PRO A 65 -3.96 -14.64 24.46
N LEU A 66 -3.82 -13.33 24.64
CA LEU A 66 -4.90 -12.55 25.22
C LEU A 66 -6.18 -12.80 24.42
N PRO A 67 -7.34 -12.83 25.08
CA PRO A 67 -8.62 -12.84 24.38
C PRO A 67 -8.64 -11.78 23.28
N ALA A 68 -9.23 -12.10 22.14
CA ALA A 68 -9.18 -11.23 20.96
C ALA A 68 -9.76 -9.82 21.25
N ASP A 69 -10.77 -9.74 22.07
CA ASP A 69 -11.39 -8.50 22.54
C ASP A 69 -10.45 -7.67 23.41
N VAL A 70 -9.75 -8.27 24.37
CA VAL A 70 -8.80 -7.58 25.25
C VAL A 70 -7.63 -7.01 24.45
N GLU A 71 -7.09 -7.79 23.53
CA GLU A 71 -6.01 -7.30 22.65
C GLU A 71 -6.49 -6.15 21.75
N ALA A 72 -7.68 -6.28 21.16
CA ALA A 72 -8.24 -5.26 20.29
C ALA A 72 -8.51 -3.96 21.04
N LEU A 73 -9.11 -4.03 22.23
CA LEU A 73 -9.34 -2.85 23.07
C LEU A 73 -8.04 -2.19 23.52
N THR A 74 -7.02 -2.96 23.91
CA THR A 74 -5.70 -2.42 24.27
C THR A 74 -5.04 -1.70 23.10
N LYS A 75 -5.14 -2.28 21.90
CA LYS A 75 -4.63 -1.63 20.68
C LYS A 75 -5.41 -0.37 20.32
N LEU A 76 -6.73 -0.38 20.53
CA LEU A 76 -7.58 0.78 20.31
C LEU A 76 -7.19 1.94 21.25
N GLU A 77 -6.99 1.67 22.53
CA GLU A 77 -6.49 2.67 23.48
C GLU A 77 -5.11 3.20 23.09
N THR A 78 -4.22 2.34 22.65
CA THR A 78 -2.91 2.76 22.17
C THR A 78 -3.02 3.67 20.95
N LEU A 79 -3.97 3.38 20.03
CA LEU A 79 -4.22 4.21 18.85
C LEU A 79 -4.82 5.57 19.22
N ILE A 80 -5.74 5.60 20.19
CA ILE A 80 -6.34 6.83 20.71
C ILE A 80 -5.26 7.73 21.32
N ASN A 81 -4.40 7.17 22.17
CA ASN A 81 -3.35 7.91 22.88
C ASN A 81 -2.27 8.48 21.95
N LYS A 82 -2.12 7.94 20.72
CA LYS A 82 -1.21 8.50 19.70
C LYS A 82 -1.72 9.79 19.09
N GLU A 83 -3.00 10.09 19.17
CA GLU A 83 -3.67 11.29 18.62
C GLU A 83 -3.24 11.64 17.19
N LEU A 84 -3.00 10.62 16.36
CA LEU A 84 -2.41 10.77 15.01
C LEU A 84 -3.17 11.78 14.13
N TRP A 85 -4.49 11.86 14.29
CA TRP A 85 -5.31 12.81 13.54
C TRP A 85 -5.01 14.27 13.91
N LYS A 86 -4.64 14.55 15.19
CA LYS A 86 -4.25 15.89 15.65
C LYS A 86 -2.90 16.32 15.09
N HIS A 87 -2.02 15.35 14.81
CA HIS A 87 -0.69 15.58 14.24
C HIS A 87 -0.68 15.57 12.70
N GLY A 88 -1.85 15.55 12.04
CA GLY A 88 -1.97 15.52 10.58
C GLY A 88 -1.77 14.13 9.95
N GLU A 89 -1.50 13.11 10.74
CA GLU A 89 -1.30 11.72 10.28
C GLU A 89 -2.63 10.95 10.15
N VAL A 90 -3.65 11.60 9.60
CA VAL A 90 -5.03 11.08 9.51
C VAL A 90 -5.07 9.75 8.75
N LYS A 91 -4.34 9.65 7.63
CA LYS A 91 -4.27 8.42 6.85
C LYS A 91 -3.72 7.25 7.68
N LEU A 92 -2.67 7.49 8.46
CA LEU A 92 -2.06 6.48 9.31
C LEU A 92 -3.02 6.02 10.40
N HIS A 93 -3.77 6.95 11.02
CA HIS A 93 -4.79 6.65 12.01
C HIS A 93 -5.83 5.67 11.46
N TYR A 94 -6.44 5.97 10.32
CA TYR A 94 -7.48 5.11 9.72
C TYR A 94 -6.94 3.80 9.14
N THR A 95 -5.67 3.77 8.73
CA THR A 95 -5.01 2.52 8.36
C THR A 95 -4.90 1.60 9.59
N GLN A 96 -4.41 2.13 10.73
CA GLN A 96 -4.29 1.35 11.96
C GLN A 96 -5.66 0.94 12.53
N LEU A 97 -6.68 1.81 12.45
CA LEU A 97 -8.04 1.50 12.89
C LEU A 97 -8.67 0.36 12.08
N SER A 98 -8.57 0.43 10.74
CA SER A 98 -9.11 -0.62 9.88
C SER A 98 -8.37 -1.95 10.00
N GLU A 99 -7.05 -1.93 10.19
CA GLU A 99 -6.25 -3.13 10.44
C GLU A 99 -6.60 -3.76 11.79
N LEU A 100 -6.79 -2.94 12.83
CA LEU A 100 -7.17 -3.39 14.17
C LEU A 100 -8.49 -4.16 14.14
N ILE A 101 -9.53 -3.59 13.52
CA ILE A 101 -10.85 -4.23 13.48
C ILE A 101 -10.85 -5.48 12.62
N LYS A 102 -10.14 -5.50 11.49
CA LYS A 102 -9.96 -6.70 10.67
C LYS A 102 -9.25 -7.80 11.45
N LEU A 103 -8.16 -7.49 12.14
CA LEU A 103 -7.43 -8.45 12.95
C LEU A 103 -8.28 -9.00 14.10
N TYR A 104 -9.11 -8.14 14.75
CA TYR A 104 -10.05 -8.58 15.75
C TYR A 104 -11.04 -9.59 15.17
N ILE A 105 -11.67 -9.28 14.04
CA ILE A 105 -12.63 -10.16 13.37
C ILE A 105 -11.96 -11.48 12.98
N GLU A 106 -10.75 -11.45 12.42
CA GLU A 106 -9.99 -12.64 12.04
C GLU A 106 -9.78 -13.58 13.22
N ARG A 107 -9.37 -13.02 14.37
CA ARG A 107 -9.11 -13.81 15.58
C ARG A 107 -10.39 -14.27 16.28
N ARG A 108 -11.40 -13.42 16.31
CA ARG A 108 -12.68 -13.68 17.01
C ARG A 108 -13.51 -14.74 16.29
N PHE A 109 -13.57 -14.68 14.97
CA PHE A 109 -14.40 -15.54 14.14
C PHE A 109 -13.60 -16.61 13.37
N MET A 110 -12.29 -16.75 13.64
CA MET A 110 -11.41 -17.76 13.09
C MET A 110 -11.39 -17.79 11.55
N GLY A 111 -11.42 -16.63 10.92
CA GLY A 111 -11.45 -16.49 9.46
C GLY A 111 -10.29 -15.66 8.92
N SER A 112 -9.85 -15.92 7.70
CA SER A 112 -8.85 -15.11 7.02
C SER A 112 -9.54 -13.93 6.32
N VAL A 113 -9.55 -12.76 6.97
CA VAL A 113 -10.29 -11.58 6.49
C VAL A 113 -9.39 -10.37 6.17
N MET A 114 -8.10 -10.45 6.44
CA MET A 114 -7.18 -9.33 6.23
C MET A 114 -7.11 -8.85 4.79
N GLU A 115 -7.20 -9.78 3.84
CA GLU A 115 -7.12 -9.50 2.39
C GLU A 115 -8.47 -9.13 1.76
N LEU A 116 -9.57 -9.27 2.51
CA LEU A 116 -10.91 -8.96 2.00
C LEU A 116 -11.13 -7.45 1.86
N THR A 117 -11.84 -7.09 0.82
CA THR A 117 -12.39 -5.73 0.67
C THR A 117 -13.47 -5.48 1.75
N THR A 118 -13.84 -4.22 1.97
CA THR A 118 -14.90 -3.86 2.93
C THR A 118 -16.21 -4.57 2.61
N ALA A 119 -16.63 -4.62 1.35
CA ALA A 119 -17.86 -5.30 0.94
C ALA A 119 -17.80 -6.82 1.16
N GLU A 120 -16.70 -7.47 0.78
CA GLU A 120 -16.49 -8.90 0.98
C GLU A 120 -16.47 -9.26 2.47
N LEU A 121 -15.83 -8.43 3.31
CA LEU A 121 -15.78 -8.65 4.74
C LEU A 121 -17.16 -8.53 5.39
N VAL A 122 -17.95 -7.54 5.02
CA VAL A 122 -19.33 -7.40 5.51
C VAL A 122 -20.18 -8.60 5.11
N LEU A 123 -20.10 -9.06 3.87
CA LEU A 123 -20.79 -10.27 3.41
C LEU A 123 -20.30 -11.53 4.15
N TRP A 124 -19.01 -11.62 4.43
CA TRP A 124 -18.45 -12.75 5.15
C TRP A 124 -18.93 -12.79 6.60
N ILE A 125 -18.88 -11.66 7.30
CA ILE A 125 -19.25 -11.59 8.72
C ILE A 125 -20.77 -11.78 8.96
N GLN A 126 -21.63 -11.46 7.98
CA GLN A 126 -23.08 -11.71 8.05
C GLN A 126 -23.42 -13.17 8.32
N LYS A 127 -22.53 -14.11 7.98
CA LYS A 127 -22.72 -15.53 8.28
C LYS A 127 -22.54 -15.84 9.77
N HIS A 128 -21.81 -15.00 10.48
CA HIS A 128 -21.44 -15.21 11.88
C HIS A 128 -22.18 -14.25 12.83
N LEU A 129 -22.57 -13.08 12.32
CA LEU A 129 -23.22 -12.01 13.07
C LEU A 129 -24.53 -11.63 12.39
N LYS A 130 -25.64 -11.77 13.11
CA LYS A 130 -26.99 -11.50 12.58
C LYS A 130 -27.53 -10.11 12.99
N ASP A 131 -26.84 -9.41 13.86
CA ASP A 131 -27.23 -8.08 14.30
C ASP A 131 -26.97 -7.06 13.20
N ALA A 132 -28.05 -6.51 12.64
CA ALA A 132 -28.00 -5.55 11.55
C ALA A 132 -27.36 -4.21 11.97
N LEU A 133 -27.47 -3.80 13.23
CA LEU A 133 -26.86 -2.57 13.73
C LEU A 133 -25.35 -2.71 13.82
N LEU A 134 -24.88 -3.84 14.30
CA LEU A 134 -23.44 -4.12 14.37
C LEU A 134 -22.81 -4.26 12.98
N LEU A 135 -23.51 -4.90 12.06
CA LEU A 135 -23.08 -4.98 10.65
C LEU A 135 -22.95 -3.59 10.03
N LYS A 136 -23.94 -2.75 10.22
CA LYS A 136 -23.93 -1.36 9.73
C LYS A 136 -22.81 -0.54 10.38
N SER A 137 -22.58 -0.71 11.68
CA SER A 137 -21.48 -0.05 12.38
C SER A 137 -20.14 -0.45 11.80
N LEU A 138 -19.89 -1.74 11.55
CA LEU A 138 -18.69 -2.24 10.92
C LEU A 138 -18.50 -1.69 9.50
N GLU A 139 -19.57 -1.71 8.70
CA GLU A 139 -19.54 -1.15 7.35
C GLU A 139 -19.17 0.35 7.39
N THR A 140 -19.77 1.11 8.31
CA THR A 140 -19.48 2.54 8.50
C THR A 140 -18.02 2.76 8.85
N ILE A 141 -17.48 2.03 9.83
CA ILE A 141 -16.08 2.16 10.27
C ILE A 141 -15.12 1.90 9.09
N LEU A 142 -15.32 0.81 8.37
CA LEU A 142 -14.44 0.42 7.26
C LEU A 142 -14.57 1.37 6.07
N THR A 143 -15.79 1.74 5.68
CA THR A 143 -16.04 2.63 4.55
C THR A 143 -15.46 4.02 4.80
N GLN A 144 -15.68 4.60 5.98
CA GLN A 144 -15.09 5.89 6.35
C GLN A 144 -13.55 5.83 6.41
N SER A 145 -13.01 4.72 6.89
CA SER A 145 -11.57 4.49 6.88
C SER A 145 -11.02 4.44 5.46
N ASP A 146 -11.71 3.78 4.53
CA ASP A 146 -11.30 3.66 3.13
C ASP A 146 -11.40 5.00 2.40
N PHE A 147 -12.46 5.78 2.62
CA PHE A 147 -12.58 7.13 2.07
C PHE A 147 -11.42 8.04 2.52
N THR A 148 -11.06 7.98 3.79
CA THR A 148 -9.95 8.78 4.31
C THR A 148 -8.60 8.34 3.74
N LYS A 149 -8.36 7.03 3.62
CA LYS A 149 -7.10 6.48 3.10
C LYS A 149 -6.88 6.80 1.62
N PHE A 150 -7.95 6.74 0.81
CA PHE A 150 -7.86 6.77 -0.64
C PHE A 150 -8.41 8.05 -1.27
N ALA A 151 -9.48 8.64 -0.74
CA ALA A 151 -10.10 9.85 -1.26
C ALA A 151 -9.64 11.15 -0.55
N LYS A 152 -8.71 11.06 0.42
CA LYS A 152 -8.23 12.20 1.21
C LYS A 152 -9.36 13.00 1.87
N GLN A 153 -10.42 12.31 2.28
CA GLN A 153 -11.51 12.95 2.99
C GLN A 153 -11.03 13.38 4.37
N TYR A 154 -11.26 14.64 4.70
CA TYR A 154 -10.97 15.17 6.03
C TYR A 154 -12.21 15.03 6.90
N HIS A 155 -12.03 14.46 8.08
CA HIS A 155 -13.07 14.32 9.07
C HIS A 155 -12.92 15.39 10.16
N THR A 156 -14.05 15.79 10.73
CA THR A 156 -14.07 16.62 11.94
C THR A 156 -13.66 15.78 13.14
N GLU A 157 -13.24 16.41 14.22
CA GLU A 157 -12.89 15.72 15.47
C GLU A 157 -14.05 14.85 15.99
N ALA A 158 -15.28 15.33 15.85
CA ALA A 158 -16.49 14.59 16.23
C ALA A 158 -16.61 13.25 15.49
N ILE A 159 -16.33 13.22 14.19
CA ILE A 159 -16.36 11.98 13.38
C ILE A 159 -15.26 11.01 13.82
N HIS A 160 -14.05 11.52 14.14
CA HIS A 160 -12.98 10.66 14.67
C HIS A 160 -13.41 9.98 15.97
N GLN A 161 -14.00 10.74 16.90
CA GLN A 161 -14.47 10.21 18.17
C GLN A 161 -15.64 9.23 17.99
N GLU A 162 -16.56 9.52 17.07
CA GLU A 162 -17.69 8.63 16.75
C GLU A 162 -17.20 7.28 16.22
N LEU A 163 -16.25 7.27 15.28
CA LEU A 163 -15.71 6.03 14.70
C LEU A 163 -14.94 5.20 15.73
N ILE A 164 -14.23 5.85 16.66
CA ILE A 164 -13.59 5.18 17.79
C ILE A 164 -14.63 4.53 18.69
N LEU A 165 -15.71 5.27 19.02
CA LEU A 165 -16.80 4.76 19.86
C LEU A 165 -17.52 3.58 19.19
N LEU A 166 -17.84 3.69 17.90
CA LEU A 166 -18.42 2.59 17.12
C LEU A 166 -17.53 1.35 17.11
N THR A 167 -16.21 1.55 16.96
CA THR A 167 -15.23 0.45 16.99
C THR A 167 -15.21 -0.23 18.37
N ARG A 168 -15.17 0.55 19.45
CA ARG A 168 -15.23 0.04 20.81
C ARG A 168 -16.50 -0.77 21.05
N ASN A 169 -17.66 -0.20 20.74
CA ASN A 169 -18.96 -0.85 20.90
C ASN A 169 -19.06 -2.15 20.09
N PHE A 170 -18.54 -2.16 18.86
CA PHE A 170 -18.51 -3.36 18.06
C PHE A 170 -17.71 -4.49 18.71
N ILE A 171 -16.52 -4.18 19.23
CA ILE A 171 -15.67 -5.16 19.92
C ILE A 171 -16.36 -5.67 21.18
N GLU A 172 -16.92 -4.78 22.02
CA GLU A 172 -17.56 -5.13 23.27
C GLU A 172 -18.82 -5.99 23.09
N GLN A 173 -19.61 -5.72 22.07
CA GLN A 173 -20.85 -6.46 21.80
C GLN A 173 -20.61 -7.78 21.07
N THR A 174 -19.48 -7.92 20.38
CA THR A 174 -19.13 -9.17 19.68
C THR A 174 -18.12 -10.03 20.45
N ARG A 175 -17.70 -9.59 21.65
CA ARG A 175 -16.78 -10.38 22.49
C ARG A 175 -17.33 -11.77 22.82
N GLU A 176 -16.44 -12.70 23.06
CA GLU A 176 -16.83 -14.04 23.52
C GLU A 176 -17.38 -13.93 24.94
N GLN A 177 -18.61 -14.40 25.16
CA GLN A 177 -19.10 -14.56 26.51
C GLN A 177 -18.26 -15.66 27.15
N GLN A 178 -17.38 -15.28 28.09
CA GLN A 178 -16.70 -16.28 28.90
C GLN A 178 -17.78 -17.10 29.60
N PRO A 179 -17.75 -18.43 29.55
CA PRO A 179 -18.61 -19.25 30.36
C PRO A 179 -18.37 -18.80 31.82
N GLN A 180 -19.42 -18.36 32.49
CA GLN A 180 -19.35 -18.02 33.89
C GLN A 180 -18.94 -19.31 34.62
N ALA A 181 -17.76 -19.28 35.25
CA ALA A 181 -17.24 -20.38 36.06
C ALA A 181 -17.97 -20.44 37.39
#